data_2c0db35320d218603fdce71ffbe0d02a
#
_entry.id   2c0db35320d218603fdce71ffbe0d02a
#
_cell.length_a   1.000
_cell.length_b   1.000
_cell.length_c   1.000
_cell.angle_alpha   90.00
_cell.angle_beta   90.00
_cell.angle_gamma   90.00
#
_symmetry.space_group_name_H-M   'P 1'
#
loop_
_entity.id
_entity.type
_entity.pdbx_description
1 polymer ?
#
loop_
_entity_poly.entity_id
_entity_poly.type
_entity_poly.pdbx_seq_one_letter_code
_entity_poly.pdbx_strand_id
1 'polypeptide(L)'
;PSPAGSAGPAGRSVLDRDRTLLWHPYGSLEAGARYSVHGAEGPFVDLVSPGAERPQRVLDGMSSWWSVVHGYRNPVLDAALRAQIDRFSHVMFGGLTHAPAVELAERLVEVTPQGLDHVFLADSGSVSVEVALKLAVQYQRARGRERGRFLALRGAYHGDTTGAMSVCDPVGGMHADFASLLAPQVFAPQPPAPSGDAAADDAACAAWEAEVSELLDRHGAELAGVIVEPVFQGAGAMRAY
;
A
#
# COMPACT_ATOMS: atom_id res chain seq x y z
N PRO A 1 -3.97 -3.65 -34.58
CA PRO A 1 -3.02 -2.64 -34.95
C PRO A 1 -2.83 -1.69 -33.76
N SER A 2 -1.68 -1.84 -33.07
CA SER A 2 -1.29 -0.87 -32.03
C SER A 2 -1.05 0.48 -32.70
N PRO A 3 -1.54 1.59 -32.14
CA PRO A 3 -1.13 2.90 -32.62
C PRO A 3 0.38 3.05 -32.35
N ALA A 4 1.14 3.25 -33.42
CA ALA A 4 2.52 3.65 -33.35
C ALA A 4 2.62 4.87 -32.44
N GLY A 5 3.59 4.87 -31.52
CA GLY A 5 3.78 5.95 -30.57
C GLY A 5 3.77 7.31 -31.26
N SER A 6 2.81 8.15 -30.90
CA SER A 6 2.69 9.49 -31.44
C SER A 6 3.96 10.27 -31.11
N ALA A 7 4.75 10.59 -32.12
CA ALA A 7 5.79 11.60 -32.00
C ALA A 7 5.11 12.90 -31.55
N GLY A 8 5.41 13.31 -30.32
CA GLY A 8 4.97 14.61 -29.81
C GLY A 8 5.63 15.77 -30.59
N PRO A 9 5.31 17.02 -30.26
CA PRO A 9 5.78 18.16 -31.00
C PRO A 9 7.30 18.14 -31.18
N ALA A 10 7.77 18.11 -32.43
CA ALA A 10 9.14 18.25 -32.91
C ALA A 10 10.20 17.39 -32.20
N GLY A 11 10.26 16.08 -32.52
CA GLY A 11 11.54 15.34 -32.45
C GLY A 11 12.04 14.95 -31.03
N ARG A 12 11.35 15.28 -29.95
CA ARG A 12 11.76 14.91 -28.59
C ARG A 12 11.26 13.51 -28.22
N SER A 13 12.17 12.69 -27.64
CA SER A 13 11.80 11.37 -27.10
C SER A 13 10.81 11.49 -25.93
N VAL A 14 10.16 10.36 -25.58
CA VAL A 14 9.29 10.30 -24.38
C VAL A 14 10.08 10.69 -23.13
N LEU A 15 11.32 10.21 -22.98
CA LEU A 15 12.19 10.50 -21.84
C LEU A 15 12.62 11.98 -21.76
N ASP A 16 12.83 12.66 -22.91
CA ASP A 16 13.13 14.09 -22.91
C ASP A 16 11.93 14.92 -22.46
N ARG A 17 10.74 14.51 -22.83
CA ARG A 17 9.50 15.16 -22.41
C ARG A 17 9.20 14.89 -20.94
N ASP A 18 9.37 13.64 -20.50
CA ASP A 18 9.21 13.22 -19.12
C ASP A 18 10.05 14.09 -18.18
N ARG A 19 11.33 14.21 -18.44
CA ARG A 19 12.27 14.99 -17.62
C ARG A 19 11.84 16.44 -17.39
N THR A 20 11.08 17.01 -18.32
CA THR A 20 10.64 18.40 -18.23
C THR A 20 9.22 18.57 -17.65
N LEU A 21 8.44 17.50 -17.57
CA LEU A 21 7.02 17.57 -17.26
C LEU A 21 6.61 16.78 -16.02
N LEU A 22 7.33 15.71 -15.69
CA LEU A 22 6.92 14.79 -14.64
C LEU A 22 7.91 14.77 -13.47
N TRP A 23 7.37 14.82 -12.27
CA TRP A 23 8.11 14.56 -11.05
C TRP A 23 7.84 13.13 -10.58
N HIS A 24 8.88 12.31 -10.56
CA HIS A 24 8.78 10.91 -10.15
C HIS A 24 8.86 10.75 -8.63
N PRO A 25 8.10 9.80 -8.05
CA PRO A 25 8.19 9.48 -6.64
C PRO A 25 9.64 9.13 -6.24
N TYR A 26 10.05 9.53 -5.05
CA TYR A 26 11.36 9.24 -4.45
C TYR A 26 12.57 9.75 -5.25
N GLY A 27 12.36 10.67 -6.17
CA GLY A 27 13.40 11.27 -6.99
C GLY A 27 13.43 12.78 -6.90
N SER A 28 14.59 13.38 -7.22
CA SER A 28 14.68 14.83 -7.47
C SER A 28 14.01 15.18 -8.80
N LEU A 29 13.60 16.44 -8.97
CA LEU A 29 13.06 16.95 -10.24
C LEU A 29 14.01 16.74 -11.43
N GLU A 30 15.32 16.67 -11.16
CA GLU A 30 16.35 16.53 -12.20
C GLU A 30 16.57 15.07 -12.61
N ALA A 31 16.13 14.10 -11.80
CA ALA A 31 16.42 12.68 -12.03
C ALA A 31 15.73 12.14 -13.29
N GLY A 32 14.45 12.46 -13.51
CA GLY A 32 13.64 11.95 -14.62
C GLY A 32 13.55 10.41 -14.66
N ALA A 33 12.79 9.88 -15.59
CA ALA A 33 12.73 8.45 -15.84
C ALA A 33 14.00 7.95 -16.55
N ARG A 34 14.50 6.78 -16.14
CA ARG A 34 15.68 6.14 -16.77
C ARG A 34 15.31 5.35 -18.03
N TYR A 35 14.08 4.85 -18.07
CA TYR A 35 13.58 3.99 -19.14
C TYR A 35 12.17 4.43 -19.52
N SER A 36 11.81 4.26 -20.79
CA SER A 36 10.41 4.28 -21.20
C SER A 36 9.90 2.84 -21.38
N VAL A 37 8.63 2.61 -21.09
CA VAL A 37 7.98 1.33 -21.30
C VAL A 37 7.43 1.27 -22.70
N HIS A 38 7.82 0.24 -23.48
CA HIS A 38 7.30 -0.04 -24.81
C HIS A 38 6.10 -0.99 -24.76
N GLY A 39 6.14 -1.97 -23.87
CA GLY A 39 5.10 -2.97 -23.66
C GLY A 39 5.33 -3.77 -22.39
N ALA A 40 4.35 -4.57 -22.01
CA ALA A 40 4.47 -5.50 -20.90
C ALA A 40 3.54 -6.70 -21.11
N GLU A 41 3.97 -7.90 -20.71
CA GLU A 41 3.20 -9.12 -20.82
C GLU A 41 3.67 -10.19 -19.83
N GLY A 42 2.73 -10.86 -19.16
CA GLY A 42 3.10 -11.80 -18.10
C GLY A 42 3.94 -11.11 -17.01
N PRO A 43 5.07 -11.69 -16.59
CA PRO A 43 5.95 -11.05 -15.61
C PRO A 43 7.00 -10.12 -16.24
N PHE A 44 6.91 -9.79 -17.52
CA PHE A 44 7.94 -9.06 -18.25
C PHE A 44 7.49 -7.66 -18.67
N VAL A 45 8.45 -6.73 -18.67
CA VAL A 45 8.33 -5.36 -19.19
C VAL A 45 9.37 -5.14 -20.28
N ASP A 46 8.97 -4.54 -21.38
CA ASP A 46 9.85 -4.17 -22.49
C ASP A 46 10.27 -2.70 -22.30
N LEU A 47 11.52 -2.49 -21.89
CA LEU A 47 12.10 -1.19 -21.54
C LEU A 47 12.95 -0.65 -22.68
N VAL A 48 12.84 0.65 -22.93
CA VAL A 48 13.69 1.36 -23.90
C VAL A 48 14.60 2.34 -23.15
N SER A 49 15.92 2.12 -23.27
CA SER A 49 16.94 3.03 -22.74
C SER A 49 17.08 4.28 -23.63
N PRO A 50 17.61 5.39 -23.10
CA PRO A 50 17.95 6.56 -23.93
C PRO A 50 18.85 6.17 -25.10
N GLY A 51 18.44 6.54 -26.33
CA GLY A 51 19.19 6.25 -27.54
C GLY A 51 19.13 4.81 -28.06
N ALA A 52 18.40 3.91 -27.38
CA ALA A 52 18.22 2.55 -27.85
C ALA A 52 17.18 2.48 -28.98
N GLU A 53 17.49 1.72 -30.05
CA GLU A 53 16.58 1.50 -31.17
C GLU A 53 15.54 0.40 -30.87
N ARG A 54 15.84 -0.50 -29.94
CA ARG A 54 14.99 -1.66 -29.62
C ARG A 54 14.76 -1.77 -28.13
N PRO A 55 13.54 -2.20 -27.71
CA PRO A 55 13.26 -2.49 -26.33
C PRO A 55 14.05 -3.71 -25.85
N GLN A 56 14.43 -3.69 -24.59
CA GLN A 56 14.97 -4.82 -23.85
C GLN A 56 13.88 -5.42 -22.96
N ARG A 57 13.63 -6.71 -23.09
CA ARG A 57 12.70 -7.44 -22.24
C ARG A 57 13.36 -7.78 -20.92
N VAL A 58 12.74 -7.36 -19.81
CA VAL A 58 13.23 -7.58 -18.45
C VAL A 58 12.13 -8.19 -17.57
N LEU A 59 12.54 -8.99 -16.58
CA LEU A 59 11.63 -9.51 -15.56
C LEU A 59 11.31 -8.40 -14.55
N ASP A 60 10.03 -8.13 -14.31
CA ASP A 60 9.58 -7.24 -13.25
C ASP A 60 9.42 -8.01 -11.94
N GLY A 61 10.50 -8.11 -11.16
CA GLY A 61 10.49 -8.78 -9.86
C GLY A 61 9.73 -8.03 -8.76
N MET A 62 9.33 -6.78 -9.01
CA MET A 62 8.54 -5.97 -8.07
C MET A 62 7.03 -5.95 -8.37
N SER A 63 6.63 -6.55 -9.51
CA SER A 63 5.23 -6.53 -9.98
C SER A 63 4.61 -5.14 -9.95
N SER A 64 5.34 -4.11 -10.43
CA SER A 64 4.96 -2.69 -10.37
C SER A 64 4.44 -2.28 -8.99
N TRP A 65 5.29 -2.41 -7.97
CA TRP A 65 4.95 -2.20 -6.57
C TRP A 65 3.70 -2.99 -6.13
N TRP A 66 3.69 -4.29 -6.49
CA TRP A 66 2.69 -5.29 -6.11
C TRP A 66 1.31 -5.11 -6.75
N SER A 67 1.17 -4.19 -7.72
CA SER A 67 -0.12 -3.93 -8.36
C SER A 67 -0.46 -4.87 -9.51
N VAL A 68 0.50 -5.63 -10.04
CA VAL A 68 0.32 -6.58 -11.15
C VAL A 68 0.68 -8.02 -10.77
N VAL A 69 0.23 -8.47 -9.62
CA VAL A 69 0.54 -9.80 -9.06
C VAL A 69 0.11 -10.97 -9.97
N HIS A 70 -0.85 -10.76 -10.86
CA HIS A 70 -1.29 -11.74 -11.87
C HIS A 70 -0.58 -11.58 -13.22
N GLY A 71 0.43 -10.73 -13.30
CA GLY A 71 1.14 -10.36 -14.52
C GLY A 71 0.41 -9.32 -15.36
N TYR A 72 1.15 -8.73 -16.26
CA TYR A 72 0.65 -7.76 -17.24
C TYR A 72 -0.21 -8.45 -18.29
N ARG A 73 -1.24 -7.77 -18.75
CA ARG A 73 -2.15 -8.27 -19.80
C ARG A 73 -2.76 -9.63 -19.47
N ASN A 74 -3.11 -9.86 -18.23
CA ASN A 74 -3.84 -11.06 -17.86
C ASN A 74 -5.16 -11.11 -18.64
N PRO A 75 -5.40 -12.16 -19.46
CA PRO A 75 -6.54 -12.17 -20.38
C PRO A 75 -7.91 -12.16 -19.66
N VAL A 76 -7.98 -12.74 -18.47
CA VAL A 76 -9.23 -12.76 -17.67
C VAL A 76 -9.53 -11.37 -17.15
N LEU A 77 -8.54 -10.69 -16.57
CA LEU A 77 -8.70 -9.34 -16.03
C LEU A 77 -8.98 -8.33 -17.16
N ASP A 78 -8.23 -8.41 -18.26
CA ASP A 78 -8.43 -7.57 -19.43
C ASP A 78 -9.85 -7.72 -20.03
N ALA A 79 -10.34 -8.95 -20.13
CA ALA A 79 -11.68 -9.21 -20.64
C ALA A 79 -12.76 -8.63 -19.71
N ALA A 80 -12.61 -8.79 -18.39
CA ALA A 80 -13.53 -8.24 -17.41
C ALA A 80 -13.57 -6.70 -17.46
N LEU A 81 -12.40 -6.05 -17.58
CA LEU A 81 -12.31 -4.60 -17.72
C LEU A 81 -13.01 -4.10 -19.00
N ARG A 82 -12.78 -4.76 -20.15
CA ARG A 82 -13.44 -4.39 -21.40
C ARG A 82 -14.96 -4.54 -21.32
N ALA A 83 -15.44 -5.65 -20.78
CA ALA A 83 -16.85 -5.89 -20.59
C ALA A 83 -17.50 -4.85 -19.64
N GLN A 84 -16.79 -4.38 -18.62
CA GLN A 84 -17.29 -3.35 -17.73
C GLN A 84 -17.30 -1.97 -18.38
N ILE A 85 -16.29 -1.63 -19.20
CA ILE A 85 -16.24 -0.36 -19.95
C ILE A 85 -17.43 -0.24 -20.92
N ASP A 86 -17.82 -1.35 -21.57
CA ASP A 86 -18.98 -1.38 -22.46
C ASP A 86 -20.31 -1.10 -21.74
N ARG A 87 -20.36 -1.23 -20.41
CA ARG A 87 -21.53 -0.90 -19.59
C ARG A 87 -21.45 0.51 -19.02
N PHE A 88 -20.40 0.81 -18.27
CA PHE A 88 -20.05 2.12 -17.72
C PHE A 88 -18.67 2.07 -17.06
N SER A 89 -17.95 3.17 -17.08
CA SER A 89 -16.61 3.28 -16.50
C SER A 89 -16.62 3.62 -15.01
N HIS A 90 -17.57 4.45 -14.58
CA HIS A 90 -17.68 4.90 -13.19
C HIS A 90 -19.09 5.36 -12.84
N VAL A 91 -19.51 5.11 -11.62
CA VAL A 91 -20.66 5.74 -10.96
C VAL A 91 -20.30 6.07 -9.51
N MET A 92 -20.82 7.18 -8.98
CA MET A 92 -20.65 7.54 -7.58
C MET A 92 -21.31 6.51 -6.65
N PHE A 93 -20.74 6.28 -5.46
CA PHE A 93 -21.32 5.39 -4.44
C PHE A 93 -22.25 6.09 -3.44
N GLY A 94 -22.48 7.38 -3.62
CA GLY A 94 -23.45 8.14 -2.82
C GLY A 94 -24.89 7.84 -3.20
N GLY A 95 -25.46 6.79 -2.63
CA GLY A 95 -26.83 6.33 -2.89
C GLY A 95 -27.00 5.44 -4.12
N LEU A 96 -25.92 5.12 -4.83
CA LEU A 96 -25.89 4.19 -5.96
C LEU A 96 -25.04 2.96 -5.64
N THR A 97 -25.30 1.86 -6.32
CA THR A 97 -24.52 0.63 -6.25
C THR A 97 -24.47 -0.08 -7.59
N HIS A 98 -23.63 -1.11 -7.71
CA HIS A 98 -23.53 -1.94 -8.92
C HIS A 98 -23.02 -3.36 -8.59
N ALA A 99 -23.38 -4.32 -9.45
CA ALA A 99 -23.08 -5.73 -9.23
C ALA A 99 -21.61 -6.04 -8.93
N PRO A 100 -20.60 -5.54 -9.69
CA PRO A 100 -19.20 -5.84 -9.37
C PRO A 100 -18.77 -5.46 -7.94
N ALA A 101 -19.31 -4.38 -7.39
CA ALA A 101 -18.97 -3.98 -6.00
C ALA A 101 -19.61 -4.92 -4.97
N VAL A 102 -20.87 -5.33 -5.20
CA VAL A 102 -21.58 -6.26 -4.33
C VAL A 102 -20.89 -7.63 -4.35
N GLU A 103 -20.59 -8.15 -5.54
CA GLU A 103 -19.89 -9.44 -5.73
C GLU A 103 -18.50 -9.46 -5.07
N LEU A 104 -17.76 -8.34 -5.15
CA LEU A 104 -16.49 -8.20 -4.45
C LEU A 104 -16.68 -8.21 -2.93
N ALA A 105 -17.68 -7.48 -2.43
CA ALA A 105 -17.97 -7.41 -1.01
C ALA A 105 -18.37 -8.78 -0.45
N GLU A 106 -19.23 -9.54 -1.15
CA GLU A 106 -19.61 -10.90 -0.78
C GLU A 106 -18.38 -11.82 -0.62
N ARG A 107 -17.46 -11.80 -1.60
CA ARG A 107 -16.23 -12.59 -1.55
C ARG A 107 -15.29 -12.16 -0.42
N LEU A 108 -15.19 -10.86 -0.14
CA LEU A 108 -14.37 -10.36 0.96
C LEU A 108 -14.93 -10.80 2.31
N VAL A 109 -16.25 -10.74 2.51
CA VAL A 109 -16.90 -11.21 3.75
C VAL A 109 -16.69 -12.72 3.94
N GLU A 110 -16.72 -13.53 2.87
CA GLU A 110 -16.45 -14.97 2.95
C GLU A 110 -15.03 -15.32 3.44
N VAL A 111 -14.03 -14.51 3.12
CA VAL A 111 -12.62 -14.79 3.44
C VAL A 111 -12.08 -14.03 4.65
N THR A 112 -12.88 -13.13 5.23
CA THR A 112 -12.51 -12.37 6.43
C THR A 112 -13.04 -13.04 7.71
N PRO A 113 -12.47 -12.72 8.88
CA PRO A 113 -12.98 -13.25 10.16
C PRO A 113 -14.44 -12.90 10.39
N GLN A 114 -15.14 -13.79 11.10
CA GLN A 114 -16.55 -13.61 11.46
C GLN A 114 -16.76 -12.27 12.22
N GLY A 115 -17.80 -11.54 11.84
CA GLY A 115 -18.13 -10.22 12.39
C GLY A 115 -17.63 -9.04 11.55
N LEU A 116 -16.89 -9.30 10.47
CA LEU A 116 -16.54 -8.30 9.46
C LEU A 116 -17.52 -8.41 8.28
N ASP A 117 -18.75 -7.94 8.48
CA ASP A 117 -19.88 -8.18 7.59
C ASP A 117 -20.11 -7.02 6.58
N HIS A 118 -19.27 -5.98 6.62
CA HIS A 118 -19.42 -4.80 5.78
C HIS A 118 -18.08 -4.38 5.18
N VAL A 119 -18.10 -4.00 3.90
CA VAL A 119 -16.93 -3.59 3.14
C VAL A 119 -17.02 -2.12 2.79
N PHE A 120 -15.97 -1.36 3.08
CA PHE A 120 -15.79 0.00 2.60
C PHE A 120 -14.76 -0.01 1.46
N LEU A 121 -15.16 0.43 0.27
CA LEU A 121 -14.30 0.50 -0.90
C LEU A 121 -13.51 1.82 -0.90
N ALA A 122 -12.21 1.73 -1.11
CA ALA A 122 -11.30 2.86 -1.23
C ALA A 122 -10.37 2.68 -2.43
N ASP A 123 -9.80 3.75 -2.90
CA ASP A 123 -8.99 3.80 -4.12
C ASP A 123 -7.48 3.54 -3.89
N SER A 124 -7.05 3.45 -2.63
CA SER A 124 -5.68 3.06 -2.28
C SER A 124 -5.59 2.45 -0.88
N GLY A 125 -4.48 1.75 -0.60
CA GLY A 125 -4.18 1.24 0.74
C GLY A 125 -4.07 2.36 1.77
N SER A 126 -3.42 3.47 1.42
CA SER A 126 -3.30 4.65 2.30
C SER A 126 -4.67 5.20 2.69
N VAL A 127 -5.59 5.34 1.74
CA VAL A 127 -6.96 5.81 2.01
C VAL A 127 -7.74 4.78 2.83
N SER A 128 -7.56 3.49 2.59
CA SER A 128 -8.17 2.43 3.41
C SER A 128 -7.74 2.54 4.87
N VAL A 129 -6.45 2.77 5.12
CA VAL A 129 -5.91 2.99 6.48
C VAL A 129 -6.49 4.27 7.09
N GLU A 130 -6.55 5.38 6.36
CA GLU A 130 -7.18 6.63 6.84
C GLU A 130 -8.63 6.40 7.30
N VAL A 131 -9.39 5.64 6.53
CA VAL A 131 -10.78 5.31 6.86
C VAL A 131 -10.84 4.43 8.10
N ALA A 132 -9.97 3.41 8.22
CA ALA A 132 -9.91 2.53 9.37
C ALA A 132 -9.57 3.28 10.66
N LEU A 133 -8.58 4.19 10.63
CA LEU A 133 -8.21 5.03 11.77
C LEU A 133 -9.37 5.94 12.20
N LYS A 134 -10.02 6.60 11.24
CA LYS A 134 -11.20 7.45 11.53
C LYS A 134 -12.35 6.63 12.12
N LEU A 135 -12.63 5.46 11.57
CA LEU A 135 -13.68 4.58 12.05
C LEU A 135 -13.42 4.11 13.49
N ALA A 136 -12.16 3.73 13.80
CA ALA A 136 -11.80 3.34 15.17
C ALA A 136 -12.01 4.47 16.19
N VAL A 137 -11.58 5.69 15.84
CA VAL A 137 -11.81 6.87 16.71
C VAL A 137 -13.31 7.16 16.86
N GLN A 138 -14.06 7.12 15.76
CA GLN A 138 -15.51 7.34 15.79
C GLN A 138 -16.23 6.28 16.65
N TYR A 139 -15.82 5.03 16.53
CA TYR A 139 -16.34 3.92 17.36
C TYR A 139 -16.08 4.18 18.85
N GLN A 140 -14.87 4.57 19.24
CA GLN A 140 -14.56 4.86 20.64
C GLN A 140 -15.40 6.03 21.18
N ARG A 141 -15.54 7.10 20.41
CA ARG A 141 -16.38 8.24 20.77
C ARG A 141 -17.86 7.86 20.92
N ALA A 142 -18.40 7.05 20.04
CA ALA A 142 -19.76 6.53 20.14
C ALA A 142 -20.00 5.72 21.41
N ARG A 143 -18.93 5.16 22.00
CA ARG A 143 -18.96 4.47 23.29
C ARG A 143 -18.62 5.36 24.50
N GLY A 144 -18.57 6.66 24.31
CA GLY A 144 -18.23 7.61 25.36
C GLY A 144 -16.77 7.60 25.81
N ARG A 145 -15.84 7.17 24.93
CA ARG A 145 -14.40 7.06 25.24
C ARG A 145 -13.61 8.04 24.39
N GLU A 146 -12.82 8.91 25.03
CA GLU A 146 -11.94 9.88 24.38
C GLU A 146 -10.58 9.23 24.01
N ARG A 147 -10.63 8.26 23.10
CA ARG A 147 -9.46 7.51 22.62
C ARG A 147 -9.16 7.90 21.18
N GLY A 148 -7.95 8.39 20.90
CA GLY A 148 -7.58 8.90 19.57
C GLY A 148 -6.21 8.47 19.09
N ARG A 149 -5.41 7.80 19.96
CA ARG A 149 -4.09 7.28 19.59
C ARG A 149 -4.16 5.81 19.14
N PHE A 150 -3.12 5.38 18.46
CA PHE A 150 -2.97 4.00 18.02
C PHE A 150 -1.66 3.41 18.53
N LEU A 151 -1.65 2.12 18.79
CA LEU A 151 -0.41 1.36 18.93
C LEU A 151 -0.07 0.76 17.58
N ALA A 152 1.14 1.05 17.08
CA ALA A 152 1.70 0.51 15.85
C ALA A 152 3.06 -0.14 16.16
N LEU A 153 3.63 -0.86 15.22
CA LEU A 153 4.92 -1.52 15.38
C LEU A 153 6.06 -0.71 14.75
N ARG A 154 7.24 -0.79 15.36
CA ARG A 154 8.45 -0.33 14.70
C ARG A 154 8.71 -1.16 13.44
N GLY A 155 9.26 -0.51 12.40
CA GLY A 155 9.44 -1.13 11.08
C GLY A 155 8.16 -1.25 10.25
N ALA A 156 6.99 -0.83 10.75
CA ALA A 156 5.73 -0.91 10.01
C ALA A 156 5.59 0.16 8.93
N TYR A 157 4.87 -0.20 7.87
CA TYR A 157 4.44 0.72 6.82
C TYR A 157 2.95 0.52 6.52
N HIS A 158 2.19 1.61 6.57
CA HIS A 158 0.74 1.58 6.41
C HIS A 158 0.23 2.55 5.33
N GLY A 159 1.11 3.26 4.65
CA GLY A 159 0.78 4.20 3.57
C GLY A 159 1.42 5.57 3.72
N ASP A 160 1.17 6.44 2.73
CA ASP A 160 1.85 7.73 2.56
C ASP A 160 0.94 8.96 2.78
N THR A 161 -0.33 8.78 3.15
CA THR A 161 -1.18 9.89 3.59
C THR A 161 -0.89 10.23 5.06
N THR A 162 -1.23 11.43 5.51
CA THR A 162 -0.83 11.96 6.82
C THR A 162 -1.22 11.06 7.98
N GLY A 163 -2.44 10.52 8.01
CA GLY A 163 -2.86 9.58 9.06
C GLY A 163 -2.15 8.24 8.93
N ALA A 164 -2.02 7.69 7.72
CA ALA A 164 -1.30 6.44 7.49
C ALA A 164 0.19 6.57 7.87
N MET A 165 0.85 7.67 7.50
CA MET A 165 2.22 7.98 7.92
C MET A 165 2.37 8.04 9.43
N SER A 166 1.36 8.55 10.14
CA SER A 166 1.43 8.69 11.61
C SER A 166 1.57 7.36 12.33
N VAL A 167 1.14 6.26 11.74
CA VAL A 167 1.23 4.89 12.26
C VAL A 167 2.34 4.06 11.60
N CYS A 168 3.12 4.63 10.68
CA CYS A 168 4.35 4.03 10.15
C CYS A 168 5.52 4.24 11.11
N ASP A 169 6.61 3.48 10.94
CA ASP A 169 7.82 3.65 11.74
C ASP A 169 8.33 5.11 11.70
N PRO A 170 8.40 5.79 12.86
CA PRO A 170 8.77 7.22 12.90
C PRO A 170 10.27 7.48 12.70
N VAL A 171 11.13 6.47 12.76
CA VAL A 171 12.60 6.64 12.74
C VAL A 171 13.24 6.02 11.49
N GLY A 172 12.89 4.76 11.18
CA GLY A 172 13.46 4.05 10.04
C GLY A 172 12.77 4.31 8.70
N GLY A 173 11.63 4.99 8.72
CA GLY A 173 10.82 5.26 7.54
C GLY A 173 11.18 6.58 6.83
N MET A 174 10.72 6.73 5.61
CA MET A 174 10.84 7.95 4.80
C MET A 174 10.06 9.15 5.38
N HIS A 175 9.29 8.94 6.44
CA HIS A 175 8.33 9.91 6.97
C HIS A 175 8.91 10.83 8.04
N ALA A 176 10.17 10.64 8.46
CA ALA A 176 10.83 11.42 9.50
C ALA A 176 10.83 12.95 9.19
N ASP A 177 10.98 13.31 7.92
CA ASP A 177 10.97 14.70 7.46
C ASP A 177 9.60 15.38 7.67
N PHE A 178 8.53 14.60 7.80
CA PHE A 178 7.15 15.08 7.97
C PHE A 178 6.65 14.96 9.40
N ALA A 179 7.51 14.67 10.38
CA ALA A 179 7.14 14.44 11.77
C ALA A 179 6.28 15.57 12.38
N SER A 180 6.49 16.81 11.94
CA SER A 180 5.69 17.97 12.41
C SER A 180 4.23 17.97 11.93
N LEU A 181 3.89 17.17 10.91
CA LEU A 181 2.53 17.04 10.39
C LEU A 181 1.79 15.83 10.96
N LEU A 182 2.49 14.92 11.66
CA LEU A 182 1.96 13.64 12.07
C LEU A 182 1.42 13.70 13.50
N ALA A 183 0.26 13.07 13.71
CA ALA A 183 -0.27 12.87 15.06
C ALA A 183 0.64 11.90 15.84
N PRO A 184 0.96 12.19 17.12
CA PRO A 184 1.80 11.31 17.94
C PRO A 184 1.07 10.01 18.27
N GLN A 185 1.75 8.88 18.01
CA GLN A 185 1.23 7.53 18.25
C GLN A 185 2.11 6.78 19.28
N VAL A 186 1.68 5.58 19.66
CA VAL A 186 2.45 4.66 20.50
C VAL A 186 3.08 3.59 19.63
N PHE A 187 4.39 3.36 19.81
CA PHE A 187 5.11 2.36 19.01
C PHE A 187 5.67 1.26 19.90
N ALA A 188 5.25 0.03 19.62
CA ALA A 188 5.86 -1.15 20.18
C ALA A 188 7.10 -1.55 19.36
N PRO A 189 8.04 -2.27 19.95
CA PRO A 189 9.22 -2.75 19.24
C PRO A 189 8.84 -3.66 18.07
N GLN A 190 9.74 -3.78 17.10
CA GLN A 190 9.58 -4.69 15.99
C GLN A 190 9.52 -6.14 16.51
N PRO A 191 8.61 -7.00 16.04
CA PRO A 191 8.57 -8.39 16.45
C PRO A 191 9.91 -9.09 16.18
N PRO A 192 10.34 -10.06 16.99
CA PRO A 192 11.58 -10.79 16.76
C PRO A 192 11.49 -11.59 15.45
N ALA A 193 12.57 -11.62 14.68
CA ALA A 193 12.67 -12.50 13.53
C ALA A 193 13.10 -13.91 13.98
N PRO A 194 12.63 -14.98 13.31
CA PRO A 194 13.06 -16.34 13.61
C PRO A 194 14.58 -16.49 13.47
N SER A 195 15.22 -17.06 14.49
CA SER A 195 16.67 -17.36 14.50
C SER A 195 17.00 -18.77 13.99
N GLY A 196 15.98 -19.64 13.97
CA GLY A 196 16.13 -21.07 13.70
C GLY A 196 16.43 -21.92 14.95
N ASP A 197 16.56 -21.29 16.13
CA ASP A 197 16.60 -21.95 17.43
C ASP A 197 15.26 -21.71 18.17
N ALA A 198 14.45 -22.74 18.30
CA ALA A 198 13.12 -22.62 18.87
C ALA A 198 13.11 -22.07 20.31
N ALA A 199 14.09 -22.45 21.13
CA ALA A 199 14.16 -21.96 22.51
C ALA A 199 14.54 -20.49 22.59
N ALA A 200 15.44 -20.05 21.72
CA ALA A 200 15.81 -18.64 21.58
C ALA A 200 14.65 -17.82 21.01
N ASP A 201 13.92 -18.35 20.03
CA ASP A 201 12.77 -17.71 19.42
C ASP A 201 11.62 -17.56 20.44
N ASP A 202 11.31 -18.60 21.22
CA ASP A 202 10.31 -18.55 22.30
C ASP A 202 10.68 -17.50 23.37
N ALA A 203 11.95 -17.42 23.77
CA ALA A 203 12.40 -16.44 24.73
C ALA A 203 12.31 -14.99 24.18
N ALA A 204 12.67 -14.79 22.91
CA ALA A 204 12.56 -13.50 22.24
C ALA A 204 11.09 -13.05 22.10
N CYS A 205 10.19 -13.97 21.73
CA CYS A 205 8.74 -13.70 21.66
C CYS A 205 8.17 -13.34 23.04
N ALA A 206 8.53 -14.08 24.10
CA ALA A 206 8.07 -13.79 25.45
C ALA A 206 8.55 -12.41 25.95
N ALA A 207 9.81 -12.04 25.65
CA ALA A 207 10.33 -10.72 25.99
C ALA A 207 9.58 -9.60 25.23
N TRP A 208 9.35 -9.80 23.94
CA TRP A 208 8.57 -8.85 23.11
C TRP A 208 7.13 -8.70 23.60
N GLU A 209 6.48 -9.81 23.93
CA GLU A 209 5.10 -9.83 24.47
C GLU A 209 5.02 -9.05 25.80
N ALA A 210 6.00 -9.21 26.69
CA ALA A 210 6.06 -8.48 27.94
C ALA A 210 6.17 -6.97 27.72
N GLU A 211 7.01 -6.53 26.77
CA GLU A 211 7.17 -5.11 26.43
C GLU A 211 5.91 -4.52 25.80
N VAL A 212 5.25 -5.26 24.89
CA VAL A 212 3.96 -4.85 24.30
C VAL A 212 2.88 -4.73 25.37
N SER A 213 2.82 -5.71 26.30
CA SER A 213 1.86 -5.70 27.40
C SER A 213 2.06 -4.49 28.32
N GLU A 214 3.30 -4.14 28.65
CA GLU A 214 3.61 -2.93 29.43
C GLU A 214 3.16 -1.64 28.72
N LEU A 215 3.32 -1.56 27.40
CA LEU A 215 2.84 -0.43 26.61
C LEU A 215 1.31 -0.36 26.60
N LEU A 216 0.62 -1.49 26.49
CA LEU A 216 -0.84 -1.56 26.55
C LEU A 216 -1.37 -1.17 27.94
N ASP A 217 -0.73 -1.59 29.02
CA ASP A 217 -1.09 -1.20 30.38
C ASP A 217 -0.92 0.31 30.61
N ARG A 218 0.17 0.88 30.09
CA ARG A 218 0.49 2.31 30.24
C ARG A 218 -0.41 3.21 29.39
N HIS A 219 -0.72 2.83 28.16
CA HIS A 219 -1.36 3.67 27.16
C HIS A 219 -2.78 3.23 26.78
N GLY A 220 -3.24 2.05 27.21
CA GLY A 220 -4.51 1.45 26.77
C GLY A 220 -5.73 2.36 26.96
N ALA A 221 -5.72 3.26 27.93
CA ALA A 221 -6.82 4.21 28.15
C ALA A 221 -6.96 5.28 27.05
N GLU A 222 -5.91 5.54 26.28
CA GLU A 222 -5.88 6.53 25.19
C GLU A 222 -5.88 5.90 23.78
N LEU A 223 -5.74 4.56 23.69
CA LEU A 223 -5.69 3.86 22.43
C LEU A 223 -7.08 3.66 21.83
N ALA A 224 -7.28 4.13 20.59
CA ALA A 224 -8.44 3.82 19.77
C ALA A 224 -8.37 2.39 19.19
N GLY A 225 -7.17 1.91 18.92
CA GLY A 225 -6.92 0.58 18.38
C GLY A 225 -5.44 0.27 18.25
N VAL A 226 -5.18 -0.93 17.72
CA VAL A 226 -3.85 -1.42 17.36
C VAL A 226 -3.85 -1.63 15.85
N ILE A 227 -2.78 -1.22 15.17
CA ILE A 227 -2.58 -1.46 13.74
C ILE A 227 -1.27 -2.22 13.52
N VAL A 228 -1.32 -3.31 12.79
CA VAL A 228 -0.17 -4.20 12.55
C VAL A 228 -0.19 -4.74 11.13
N GLU A 229 0.98 -5.07 10.61
CA GLU A 229 1.15 -5.99 9.48
C GLU A 229 1.33 -7.38 10.11
N PRO A 230 0.34 -8.28 10.06
CA PRO A 230 0.48 -9.61 10.68
C PRO A 230 1.41 -10.47 9.82
N VAL A 231 2.28 -11.26 10.43
CA VAL A 231 3.16 -12.25 9.78
C VAL A 231 4.35 -11.64 9.03
N PHE A 232 4.16 -10.52 8.32
CA PHE A 232 5.18 -10.00 7.41
C PHE A 232 5.11 -8.47 7.28
N GLN A 233 6.20 -7.78 7.63
CA GLN A 233 6.37 -6.35 7.33
C GLN A 233 6.90 -6.20 5.91
N GLY A 234 6.07 -5.71 4.99
CA GLY A 234 6.40 -5.63 3.56
C GLY A 234 7.37 -4.51 3.24
N ALA A 235 6.91 -3.27 3.12
CA ALA A 235 7.73 -2.11 2.76
C ALA A 235 8.78 -1.75 3.83
N GLY A 236 8.58 -2.17 5.07
CA GLY A 236 9.50 -1.98 6.18
C GLY A 236 10.64 -3.00 6.26
N ALA A 237 11.20 -3.44 5.13
CA ALA A 237 12.38 -4.29 4.97
C ALA A 237 12.12 -5.75 4.57
N MET A 238 10.94 -6.11 4.10
CA MET A 238 10.58 -7.47 3.65
C MET A 238 10.84 -8.52 4.74
N ARG A 239 10.40 -8.25 5.96
CA ARG A 239 10.69 -9.03 7.14
C ARG A 239 9.51 -9.88 7.60
N ALA A 240 9.68 -11.20 7.60
CA ALA A 240 8.80 -12.14 8.27
C ALA A 240 9.10 -12.23 9.77
N TYR A 241 8.11 -12.56 10.60
CA TYR A 241 8.20 -12.78 12.04
C TYR A 241 7.10 -13.75 12.53
#